data_9c6f16ce1194f700f321b3b8abc6fcf5
#
_entry.id   9c6f16ce1194f700f321b3b8abc6fcf5
#
_cell.length_a   1.000
_cell.length_b   1.000
_cell.length_c   1.000
_cell.angle_alpha   90.00
_cell.angle_beta   90.00
_cell.angle_gamma   90.00
#
_symmetry.space_group_name_H-M   'P 1'
#
loop_
_entity.id
_entity.type
_entity.pdbx_description
1 polymer ?
#
loop_
_entity_poly.entity_id
_entity_poly.type
_entity_poly.pdbx_seq_one_letter_code
_entity_poly.pdbx_strand_id
1 'polypeptide(L)'
;MKRLWLNAVAALSLAGALGSLTGCGFHLEGRTPLPESMKSTFVQATDMQTDFAQSLRKALLTSGARPPPDKRAASSVVYILRDDVVRRTLSVSAQNKPNEYEITYNVRFSVSSGDKELLAPQDISATRSYSFDETRLLAKEHEEAILRQAMAHDLADRVIRQLSSL
;
A
#
# COMPACT_ATOMS: atom_id res chain seq x y z
N MET A 1 38.60 -12.77 51.03
CA MET A 1 38.40 -11.45 50.41
C MET A 1 38.51 -11.49 48.88
N LYS A 2 39.50 -12.16 48.27
CA LYS A 2 39.67 -12.20 46.80
C LYS A 2 38.49 -12.85 46.01
N ARG A 3 37.85 -13.90 46.57
CA ARG A 3 36.71 -14.57 45.90
C ARG A 3 35.43 -13.74 45.89
N LEU A 4 35.19 -12.91 46.90
CA LEU A 4 34.06 -11.99 46.92
C LEU A 4 34.18 -10.87 45.87
N TRP A 5 35.41 -10.40 45.65
CA TRP A 5 35.69 -9.38 44.64
C TRP A 5 35.51 -9.94 43.21
N LEU A 6 35.95 -11.17 42.93
CA LEU A 6 35.76 -11.81 41.65
C LEU A 6 34.26 -12.02 41.32
N ASN A 7 33.47 -12.44 42.31
CA ASN A 7 32.03 -12.64 42.11
C ASN A 7 31.29 -11.31 41.91
N ALA A 8 31.72 -10.23 42.56
CA ALA A 8 31.12 -8.90 42.35
C ALA A 8 31.42 -8.34 40.94
N VAL A 9 32.64 -8.53 40.43
CA VAL A 9 33.03 -8.11 39.10
C VAL A 9 32.29 -8.94 38.02
N ALA A 10 32.14 -10.25 38.21
CA ALA A 10 31.39 -11.12 37.30
C ALA A 10 29.90 -10.78 37.29
N ALA A 11 29.30 -10.43 38.42
CA ALA A 11 27.90 -10.01 38.48
C ALA A 11 27.68 -8.65 37.80
N LEU A 12 28.60 -7.72 37.89
CA LEU A 12 28.54 -6.40 37.28
C LEU A 12 28.69 -6.47 35.76
N SER A 13 29.57 -7.35 35.24
CA SER A 13 29.73 -7.57 33.81
C SER A 13 28.55 -8.30 33.20
N LEU A 14 27.89 -9.22 33.90
CA LEU A 14 26.69 -9.90 33.45
C LEU A 14 25.47 -8.95 33.40
N ALA A 15 25.33 -8.04 34.37
CA ALA A 15 24.31 -7.02 34.40
C ALA A 15 24.47 -6.00 33.24
N GLY A 16 25.71 -5.65 32.87
CA GLY A 16 26.02 -4.79 31.73
C GLY A 16 25.71 -5.44 30.40
N ALA A 17 25.88 -6.76 30.26
CA ALA A 17 25.58 -7.51 29.03
C ALA A 17 24.05 -7.69 28.81
N LEU A 18 23.24 -7.76 29.86
CA LEU A 18 21.77 -7.81 29.72
C LEU A 18 21.15 -6.46 29.36
N GLY A 19 21.80 -5.33 29.69
CA GLY A 19 21.32 -3.99 29.36
C GLY A 19 21.45 -3.61 27.90
N SER A 20 22.27 -4.29 27.10
CA SER A 20 22.50 -4.02 25.67
C SER A 20 21.53 -4.74 24.73
N LEU A 21 20.60 -5.53 25.26
CA LEU A 21 19.57 -6.23 24.45
C LEU A 21 18.29 -5.42 24.22
N THR A 22 18.21 -4.19 24.76
CA THR A 22 17.05 -3.33 24.57
C THR A 22 17.29 -2.38 23.39
N GLY A 23 16.97 -2.81 22.18
CA GLY A 23 16.94 -1.78 21.19
C GLY A 23 17.14 -2.09 19.72
N CYS A 24 16.56 -3.13 19.20
CA CYS A 24 16.10 -3.03 17.84
C CYS A 24 14.77 -2.28 17.88
N GLY A 25 14.79 -0.96 17.58
CA GLY A 25 13.59 -0.13 17.44
C GLY A 25 12.75 -0.49 16.22
N PHE A 26 12.50 -1.78 15.99
CA PHE A 26 11.54 -2.25 15.03
C PHE A 26 10.14 -1.94 15.60
N HIS A 27 9.64 -0.76 15.26
CA HIS A 27 8.21 -0.51 15.34
C HIS A 27 7.58 -1.30 14.20
N LEU A 28 6.75 -2.28 14.54
CA LEU A 28 5.79 -2.82 13.57
C LEU A 28 4.99 -1.61 13.08
N GLU A 29 5.07 -1.29 11.79
CA GLU A 29 4.26 -0.25 11.17
C GLU A 29 2.79 -0.67 11.37
N GLY A 30 2.19 -0.13 12.43
CA GLY A 30 0.82 -0.43 12.81
C GLY A 30 -0.13 0.18 11.79
N ARG A 31 -1.37 -0.29 11.82
CA ARG A 31 -2.46 0.25 11.00
C ARG A 31 -2.46 1.77 11.12
N THR A 32 -2.43 2.46 9.97
CA THR A 32 -2.60 3.92 9.93
C THR A 32 -4.03 4.23 10.35
N PRO A 33 -4.29 4.80 11.54
CA PRO A 33 -5.65 5.06 12.00
C PRO A 33 -6.26 6.18 11.16
N LEU A 34 -7.50 5.97 10.75
CA LEU A 34 -8.27 7.00 10.05
C LEU A 34 -8.92 7.96 11.05
N PRO A 35 -9.05 9.26 10.71
CA PRO A 35 -9.79 10.22 11.53
C PRO A 35 -11.28 9.85 11.62
N GLU A 36 -11.98 10.40 12.61
CA GLU A 36 -13.41 10.11 12.84
C GLU A 36 -14.28 10.39 11.58
N SER A 37 -13.96 11.45 10.84
CA SER A 37 -14.61 11.81 9.57
C SER A 37 -14.55 10.70 8.51
N MET A 38 -13.54 9.83 8.58
CA MET A 38 -13.28 8.76 7.61
C MET A 38 -13.69 7.38 8.10
N LYS A 39 -14.21 7.24 9.32
CA LYS A 39 -14.60 5.94 9.87
C LYS A 39 -15.77 5.28 9.14
N SER A 40 -16.69 6.06 8.57
CA SER A 40 -17.80 5.57 7.75
C SER A 40 -17.59 6.02 6.30
N THR A 41 -16.56 5.47 5.65
CA THR A 41 -16.17 5.84 4.27
C THR A 41 -16.79 4.92 3.25
N PHE A 42 -17.51 5.50 2.28
CA PHE A 42 -18.01 4.81 1.09
C PHE A 42 -17.03 4.98 -0.07
N VAL A 43 -16.77 3.94 -0.84
CA VAL A 43 -15.97 4.01 -2.07
C VAL A 43 -16.91 3.95 -3.26
N GLN A 44 -16.83 4.94 -4.15
CA GLN A 44 -17.57 5.01 -5.39
C GLN A 44 -16.61 4.99 -6.58
N ALA A 45 -16.79 4.03 -7.49
CA ALA A 45 -16.05 3.92 -8.74
C ALA A 45 -17.01 3.54 -9.86
N THR A 46 -16.59 3.71 -11.11
CA THR A 46 -17.29 3.20 -12.29
C THR A 46 -17.28 1.67 -12.32
N ASP A 47 -16.13 1.09 -11.98
CA ASP A 47 -15.98 -0.36 -11.80
C ASP A 47 -15.37 -0.65 -10.42
N MET A 48 -16.09 -1.40 -9.59
CA MET A 48 -15.68 -1.81 -8.25
C MET A 48 -14.89 -3.13 -8.24
N GLN A 49 -14.69 -3.75 -9.41
CA GLN A 49 -13.96 -5.02 -9.54
C GLN A 49 -12.49 -4.83 -9.92
N THR A 50 -12.05 -3.59 -10.15
CA THR A 50 -10.64 -3.29 -10.43
C THR A 50 -9.74 -3.67 -9.25
N ASP A 51 -8.49 -4.00 -9.52
CA ASP A 51 -7.50 -4.34 -8.49
C ASP A 51 -7.34 -3.22 -7.45
N PHE A 52 -7.35 -1.96 -7.90
CA PHE A 52 -7.22 -0.81 -7.01
C PHE A 52 -8.47 -0.60 -6.14
N ALA A 53 -9.68 -0.62 -6.72
CA ALA A 53 -10.91 -0.42 -5.96
C ALA A 53 -11.08 -1.49 -4.86
N GLN A 54 -10.74 -2.74 -5.16
CA GLN A 54 -10.75 -3.84 -4.18
C GLN A 54 -9.67 -3.67 -3.11
N SER A 55 -8.44 -3.29 -3.51
CA SER A 55 -7.33 -3.05 -2.59
C SER A 55 -7.65 -1.89 -1.65
N LEU A 56 -8.20 -0.78 -2.17
CA LEU A 56 -8.61 0.37 -1.37
C LEU A 56 -9.70 0.02 -0.35
N ARG A 57 -10.72 -0.73 -0.75
CA ARG A 57 -11.77 -1.20 0.18
C ARG A 57 -11.18 -2.05 1.29
N LYS A 58 -10.29 -2.97 0.95
CA LYS A 58 -9.60 -3.82 1.94
C LYS A 58 -8.73 -2.99 2.87
N ALA A 59 -7.98 -2.03 2.34
CA ALA A 59 -7.11 -1.15 3.12
C ALA A 59 -7.92 -0.27 4.09
N LEU A 60 -9.05 0.29 3.65
CA LEU A 60 -9.98 1.04 4.52
C LEU A 60 -10.48 0.18 5.70
N LEU A 61 -10.93 -1.05 5.43
CA LEU A 61 -11.37 -1.99 6.47
C LEU A 61 -10.24 -2.29 7.47
N THR A 62 -9.04 -2.53 6.97
CA THR A 62 -7.86 -2.80 7.79
C THR A 62 -7.47 -1.59 8.65
N SER A 63 -7.68 -0.37 8.15
CA SER A 63 -7.44 0.89 8.86
C SER A 63 -8.58 1.28 9.82
N GLY A 64 -9.59 0.43 9.99
CA GLY A 64 -10.68 0.60 10.95
C GLY A 64 -11.92 1.31 10.41
N ALA A 65 -11.99 1.59 9.11
CA ALA A 65 -13.21 2.08 8.50
C ALA A 65 -14.29 0.99 8.49
N ARG A 66 -15.54 1.43 8.62
CA ARG A 66 -16.75 0.58 8.51
C ARG A 66 -17.59 1.12 7.35
N PRO A 67 -17.40 0.58 6.13
CA PRO A 67 -18.15 1.06 4.98
C PRO A 67 -19.65 0.92 5.23
N PRO A 68 -20.45 1.96 5.01
CA PRO A 68 -21.90 1.88 5.16
C PRO A 68 -22.51 1.10 3.97
N PRO A 69 -23.76 0.64 4.09
CA PRO A 69 -24.45 -0.10 3.05
C PRO A 69 -24.68 0.75 1.78
N ASP A 70 -24.83 2.05 1.94
CA ASP A 70 -25.01 2.98 0.85
C ASP A 70 -24.27 4.33 1.09
N LYS A 71 -24.13 5.12 0.03
CA LYS A 71 -23.45 6.41 0.04
C LYS A 71 -24.10 7.44 0.99
N ARG A 72 -25.44 7.38 1.20
CA ARG A 72 -26.17 8.36 2.00
C ARG A 72 -25.86 8.21 3.48
N ALA A 73 -25.52 6.99 3.92
CA ALA A 73 -25.14 6.70 5.29
C ALA A 73 -23.63 6.93 5.57
N ALA A 74 -22.88 7.38 4.56
CA ALA A 74 -21.44 7.61 4.68
C ALA A 74 -21.13 8.97 5.31
N SER A 75 -20.16 9.02 6.22
CA SER A 75 -19.57 10.27 6.69
C SER A 75 -18.65 10.90 5.64
N SER A 76 -18.02 10.07 4.80
CA SER A 76 -17.19 10.52 3.69
C SER A 76 -17.29 9.55 2.50
N VAL A 77 -16.97 10.07 1.32
CA VAL A 77 -16.98 9.32 0.06
C VAL A 77 -15.66 9.51 -0.64
N VAL A 78 -15.00 8.40 -0.96
CA VAL A 78 -13.85 8.39 -1.88
C VAL A 78 -14.37 8.08 -3.27
N TYR A 79 -14.18 9.00 -4.20
CA TYR A 79 -14.51 8.83 -5.61
C TYR A 79 -13.27 8.40 -6.37
N ILE A 80 -13.33 7.25 -7.02
CA ILE A 80 -12.33 6.82 -7.98
C ILE A 80 -12.77 7.33 -9.35
N LEU A 81 -12.09 8.35 -9.83
CA LEU A 81 -12.44 9.07 -11.07
C LEU A 81 -11.75 8.43 -12.29
N ARG A 82 -10.59 7.82 -12.10
CA ARG A 82 -9.83 7.05 -13.08
C ARG A 82 -9.11 5.90 -12.40
N ASP A 83 -9.10 4.77 -13.06
CA ASP A 83 -8.46 3.53 -12.60
C ASP A 83 -8.11 2.73 -13.85
N ASP A 84 -6.87 2.89 -14.33
CA ASP A 84 -6.40 2.28 -15.57
C ASP A 84 -4.96 1.79 -15.47
N VAL A 85 -4.67 0.76 -16.25
CA VAL A 85 -3.32 0.23 -16.42
C VAL A 85 -2.90 0.35 -17.87
N VAL A 86 -1.76 0.98 -18.10
CA VAL A 86 -1.15 1.12 -19.43
C VAL A 86 0.10 0.27 -19.50
N ARG A 87 0.23 -0.54 -20.56
CA ARG A 87 1.44 -1.30 -20.87
C ARG A 87 2.11 -0.73 -22.10
N ARG A 88 3.43 -0.55 -22.05
CA ARG A 88 4.25 -0.17 -23.21
C ARG A 88 5.47 -1.08 -23.33
N THR A 89 5.95 -1.30 -24.55
CA THR A 89 7.22 -1.97 -24.79
C THR A 89 8.35 -1.04 -24.40
N LEU A 90 9.22 -1.51 -23.48
CA LEU A 90 10.37 -0.77 -22.99
C LEU A 90 11.61 -1.04 -23.85
N SER A 91 11.82 -2.29 -24.23
CA SER A 91 12.93 -2.68 -25.10
C SER A 91 12.53 -3.80 -26.07
N VAL A 92 13.27 -3.88 -27.19
CA VAL A 92 13.14 -4.95 -28.18
C VAL A 92 14.47 -5.67 -28.39
N SER A 93 14.40 -6.94 -28.76
CA SER A 93 15.56 -7.75 -29.12
C SER A 93 16.10 -7.35 -30.51
N ALA A 94 17.27 -7.91 -30.88
CA ALA A 94 17.86 -7.74 -32.23
C ALA A 94 16.93 -8.24 -33.37
N GLN A 95 15.97 -9.11 -33.04
CA GLN A 95 14.95 -9.64 -33.96
C GLN A 95 13.68 -8.80 -33.97
N ASN A 96 13.70 -7.59 -33.37
CA ASN A 96 12.55 -6.66 -33.23
C ASN A 96 11.36 -7.27 -32.45
N LYS A 97 11.62 -8.19 -31.52
CA LYS A 97 10.61 -8.76 -30.62
C LYS A 97 10.68 -8.08 -29.26
N PRO A 98 9.54 -7.86 -28.57
CA PRO A 98 9.53 -7.30 -27.24
C PRO A 98 10.40 -8.12 -26.27
N ASN A 99 11.28 -7.47 -25.53
CA ASN A 99 12.17 -8.07 -24.54
C ASN A 99 11.79 -7.62 -23.12
N GLU A 100 11.31 -6.39 -22.99
CA GLU A 100 10.84 -5.83 -21.73
C GLU A 100 9.57 -5.02 -21.93
N TYR A 101 8.65 -5.15 -21.00
CA TYR A 101 7.49 -4.29 -20.88
C TYR A 101 7.57 -3.42 -19.63
N GLU A 102 6.97 -2.26 -19.73
CA GLU A 102 6.67 -1.40 -18.60
C GLU A 102 5.16 -1.31 -18.45
N ILE A 103 4.68 -1.47 -17.21
CA ILE A 103 3.29 -1.20 -16.84
C ILE A 103 3.23 0.01 -15.92
N THR A 104 2.29 0.90 -16.19
CA THR A 104 1.98 2.06 -15.34
C THR A 104 0.52 1.95 -14.90
N TYR A 105 0.30 1.89 -13.60
CA TYR A 105 -1.01 1.94 -12.99
C TYR A 105 -1.33 3.38 -12.62
N ASN A 106 -2.42 3.93 -13.17
CA ASN A 106 -2.84 5.31 -12.94
C ASN A 106 -4.16 5.33 -12.19
N VAL A 107 -4.23 6.13 -11.15
CA VAL A 107 -5.45 6.35 -10.38
C VAL A 107 -5.66 7.84 -10.19
N ARG A 108 -6.88 8.30 -10.42
CA ARG A 108 -7.33 9.63 -10.04
C ARG A 108 -8.49 9.52 -9.06
N PHE A 109 -8.40 10.19 -7.93
CA PHE A 109 -9.41 10.11 -6.90
C PHE A 109 -9.62 11.47 -6.22
N SER A 110 -10.78 11.62 -5.57
CA SER A 110 -11.12 12.76 -4.72
C SER A 110 -11.88 12.28 -3.49
N VAL A 111 -12.03 13.14 -2.49
CA VAL A 111 -12.74 12.82 -1.24
C VAL A 111 -13.67 13.93 -0.87
N SER A 112 -14.92 13.58 -0.50
CA SER A 112 -15.89 14.53 0.04
C SER A 112 -16.54 14.03 1.34
N SER A 113 -17.06 14.95 2.14
CA SER A 113 -17.93 14.69 3.28
C SER A 113 -19.19 15.55 3.12
N GLY A 114 -20.31 14.90 2.77
CA GLY A 114 -21.49 15.61 2.31
C GLY A 114 -21.16 16.50 1.10
N ASP A 115 -21.49 17.77 1.17
CA ASP A 115 -21.20 18.76 0.12
C ASP A 115 -19.80 19.39 0.22
N LYS A 116 -19.03 19.06 1.25
CA LYS A 116 -17.70 19.59 1.46
C LYS A 116 -16.65 18.71 0.77
N GLU A 117 -15.85 19.32 -0.11
CA GLU A 117 -14.65 18.68 -0.65
C GLU A 117 -13.58 18.65 0.45
N LEU A 118 -13.13 17.44 0.83
CA LEU A 118 -12.03 17.24 1.79
C LEU A 118 -10.69 17.14 1.06
N LEU A 119 -10.69 16.56 -0.14
CA LEU A 119 -9.52 16.41 -0.99
C LEU A 119 -9.94 16.60 -2.44
N ALA A 120 -9.37 17.61 -3.09
CA ALA A 120 -9.55 17.84 -4.53
C ALA A 120 -9.00 16.67 -5.35
N PRO A 121 -9.44 16.51 -6.61
CA PRO A 121 -8.94 15.42 -7.46
C PRO A 121 -7.42 15.34 -7.53
N GLN A 122 -6.87 14.18 -7.15
CA GLN A 122 -5.44 13.87 -7.11
C GLN A 122 -5.12 12.77 -8.10
N ASP A 123 -3.99 12.90 -8.79
CA ASP A 123 -3.44 11.83 -9.63
C ASP A 123 -2.29 11.13 -8.88
N ILE A 124 -2.34 9.82 -8.80
CA ILE A 124 -1.28 8.97 -8.29
C ILE A 124 -0.97 7.88 -9.31
N SER A 125 0.28 7.47 -9.38
CA SER A 125 0.67 6.38 -10.27
C SER A 125 1.78 5.53 -9.66
N ALA A 126 1.89 4.31 -10.15
CA ALA A 126 2.99 3.40 -9.90
C ALA A 126 3.47 2.83 -11.24
N THR A 127 4.77 2.59 -11.37
CA THR A 127 5.37 2.04 -12.59
C THR A 127 6.26 0.87 -12.22
N ARG A 128 6.19 -0.22 -12.99
CA ARG A 128 7.04 -1.41 -12.88
C ARG A 128 7.41 -1.90 -14.27
N SER A 129 8.61 -2.46 -14.41
CA SER A 129 9.05 -3.15 -15.61
C SER A 129 9.26 -4.64 -15.33
N TYR A 130 9.09 -5.46 -16.35
CA TYR A 130 9.36 -6.88 -16.30
C TYR A 130 9.89 -7.38 -17.64
N SER A 131 10.74 -8.42 -17.58
CA SER A 131 11.24 -9.07 -18.79
C SER A 131 10.16 -9.96 -19.40
N PHE A 132 10.06 -9.95 -20.72
CA PHE A 132 9.12 -10.75 -21.48
C PHE A 132 9.87 -11.87 -22.25
N ASP A 133 9.31 -13.08 -22.22
CA ASP A 133 9.83 -14.26 -22.94
C ASP A 133 8.64 -14.98 -23.57
N GLU A 134 8.60 -14.96 -24.91
CA GLU A 134 7.50 -15.58 -25.67
C GLU A 134 7.34 -17.09 -25.40
N THR A 135 8.43 -17.77 -25.04
CA THR A 135 8.39 -19.21 -24.75
C THR A 135 7.69 -19.54 -23.44
N ARG A 136 7.45 -18.51 -22.60
CA ARG A 136 6.86 -18.63 -21.27
C ARG A 136 5.62 -17.74 -21.11
N LEU A 137 4.83 -17.57 -22.15
CA LEU A 137 3.72 -16.62 -22.22
C LEU A 137 2.78 -16.67 -21.01
N LEU A 138 2.26 -17.87 -20.68
CA LEU A 138 1.33 -18.03 -19.55
C LEU A 138 1.97 -17.63 -18.19
N ALA A 139 3.25 -17.95 -18.00
CA ALA A 139 3.96 -17.56 -16.79
C ALA A 139 4.14 -16.02 -16.73
N LYS A 140 4.35 -15.37 -17.87
CA LYS A 140 4.52 -13.92 -17.96
C LYS A 140 3.20 -13.16 -17.78
N GLU A 141 2.09 -13.69 -18.28
CA GLU A 141 0.75 -13.16 -18.00
C GLU A 141 0.41 -13.23 -16.50
N HIS A 142 0.77 -14.33 -15.85
CA HIS A 142 0.58 -14.48 -14.41
C HIS A 142 1.48 -13.51 -13.61
N GLU A 143 2.74 -13.35 -14.01
CA GLU A 143 3.68 -12.38 -13.42
C GLU A 143 3.13 -10.94 -13.54
N GLU A 144 2.63 -10.55 -14.72
CA GLU A 144 2.01 -9.24 -14.93
C GLU A 144 0.81 -9.03 -14.01
N ALA A 145 -0.06 -10.04 -13.86
CA ALA A 145 -1.22 -9.97 -12.98
C ALA A 145 -0.81 -9.75 -11.51
N ILE A 146 0.22 -10.47 -11.02
CA ILE A 146 0.77 -10.28 -9.68
C ILE A 146 1.34 -8.85 -9.52
N LEU A 147 2.08 -8.36 -10.51
CA LEU A 147 2.64 -7.00 -10.48
C LEU A 147 1.54 -5.95 -10.41
N ARG A 148 0.47 -6.07 -11.22
CA ARG A 148 -0.68 -5.15 -11.18
C ARG A 148 -1.33 -5.14 -9.81
N GLN A 149 -1.58 -6.31 -9.23
CA GLN A 149 -2.18 -6.42 -7.91
C GLN A 149 -1.29 -5.80 -6.82
N ALA A 150 0.03 -6.02 -6.87
CA ALA A 150 0.98 -5.40 -5.95
C ALA A 150 1.00 -3.87 -6.09
N MET A 151 0.98 -3.34 -7.33
CA MET A 151 0.92 -1.91 -7.59
C MET A 151 -0.38 -1.28 -7.09
N ALA A 152 -1.52 -1.95 -7.29
CA ALA A 152 -2.81 -1.52 -6.78
C ALA A 152 -2.81 -1.44 -5.23
N HIS A 153 -2.20 -2.41 -4.57
CA HIS A 153 -2.03 -2.41 -3.11
C HIS A 153 -1.16 -1.23 -2.64
N ASP A 154 0.00 -1.02 -3.27
CA ASP A 154 0.91 0.10 -2.95
C ASP A 154 0.21 1.45 -3.12
N LEU A 155 -0.60 1.62 -4.17
CA LEU A 155 -1.37 2.84 -4.42
C LEU A 155 -2.47 3.02 -3.37
N ALA A 156 -3.19 1.94 -3.01
CA ALA A 156 -4.20 1.98 -1.96
C ALA A 156 -3.61 2.40 -0.61
N ASP A 157 -2.45 1.88 -0.25
CA ASP A 157 -1.75 2.27 0.98
C ASP A 157 -1.32 3.74 0.98
N ARG A 158 -0.92 4.29 -0.19
CA ARG A 158 -0.63 5.72 -0.33
C ARG A 158 -1.89 6.56 -0.10
N VAL A 159 -3.03 6.13 -0.65
CA VAL A 159 -4.32 6.80 -0.41
C VAL A 159 -4.67 6.75 1.08
N ILE A 160 -4.56 5.61 1.75
CA ILE A 160 -4.84 5.50 3.19
C ILE A 160 -3.99 6.47 4.01
N ARG A 161 -2.69 6.57 3.72
CA ARG A 161 -1.82 7.54 4.41
C ARG A 161 -2.28 8.98 4.19
N GLN A 162 -2.74 9.31 2.99
CA GLN A 162 -3.25 10.64 2.69
C GLN A 162 -4.60 10.92 3.39
N LEU A 163 -5.50 9.90 3.44
CA LEU A 163 -6.77 9.99 4.17
C LEU A 163 -6.58 10.14 5.68
N SER A 164 -5.52 9.57 6.24
CA SER A 164 -5.23 9.66 7.67
C SER A 164 -4.75 11.05 8.12
N SER A 165 -4.40 11.91 7.18
CA SER A 165 -3.97 13.31 7.44
C SER A 165 -5.07 14.35 7.22
N LEU A 166 -6.29 13.92 6.84
CA LEU A 166 -7.47 14.80 6.67
C LEU A 166 -8.20 15.01 8.00
#